data_03147509d258b1897b9e573fb47f880b
#
_entry.id   03147509d258b1897b9e573fb47f880b
#
_cell.length_a   1.000
_cell.length_b   1.000
_cell.length_c   1.000
_cell.angle_alpha   90.00
_cell.angle_beta   90.00
_cell.angle_gamma   90.00
#
_symmetry.space_group_name_H-M   'P 1'
#
loop_
_entity.id
_entity.type
_entity.pdbx_description
1 polymer ?
#
loop_
_entity_poly.entity_id
_entity_poly.type
_entity_poly.pdbx_seq_one_letter_code
_entity_poly.pdbx_strand_id
1 'polypeptide(L)'
;APRLSIYTGFGSGFQEEISTEEQAREWVRYNANKGADGIKFFGARPDIMIAALNENNLLGLGSAMHHAQLNVAKWNVLDSARAGLTSMEHWYGLPEALFNDKIVQNFPYDFNYSNEQHRFEEAGKLWEQAAEPNSEHWNNVMNELISLDFTLDPTFNIYEASRDLQRARRAEWHEEYTLPSLWEFYQPSRISHGSYWHFWGTEQEVAWKRNFNLWMKFVNEYKNRGGRVTVGSDSGFIFQLYGFAYIRELELL
;
A
#
# COMPACT_ATOMS: atom_id res chain seq x y z
N ALA A 1 11.30 -27.00 2.81
CA ALA A 1 10.64 -25.88 3.49
C ALA A 1 10.70 -24.65 2.58
N PRO A 2 9.71 -23.76 2.59
CA PRO A 2 9.78 -22.54 1.83
C PRO A 2 10.92 -21.66 2.35
N ARG A 3 11.55 -20.89 1.47
CA ARG A 3 12.50 -19.85 1.85
C ARG A 3 11.71 -18.66 2.39
N LEU A 4 12.07 -18.20 3.58
CA LEU A 4 11.47 -17.01 4.20
C LEU A 4 12.48 -15.88 4.18
N SER A 5 12.02 -14.68 3.81
CA SER A 5 12.74 -13.43 4.00
C SER A 5 12.02 -12.60 5.06
N ILE A 6 12.76 -12.11 6.04
CA ILE A 6 12.21 -11.41 7.20
C ILE A 6 12.49 -9.90 7.07
N TYR A 7 11.42 -9.12 7.03
CA TYR A 7 11.48 -7.66 7.02
C TYR A 7 11.10 -7.10 8.39
N THR A 8 11.93 -6.20 8.90
CA THR A 8 11.69 -5.52 10.18
C THR A 8 11.07 -4.15 9.93
N GLY A 9 10.00 -3.81 10.66
CA GLY A 9 9.36 -2.49 10.57
C GLY A 9 10.30 -1.37 11.03
N PHE A 10 10.51 -0.34 10.19
CA PHE A 10 11.41 0.77 10.49
C PHE A 10 11.03 1.46 11.79
N GLY A 11 12.00 1.63 12.69
CA GLY A 11 11.82 2.16 14.05
C GLY A 11 11.38 1.13 15.10
N SER A 12 10.99 -0.09 14.70
CA SER A 12 10.57 -1.12 15.66
C SER A 12 11.71 -1.51 16.61
N GLY A 13 11.41 -1.60 17.90
CA GLY A 13 12.38 -2.00 18.93
C GLY A 13 13.38 -0.90 19.33
N PHE A 14 13.26 0.31 18.81
CA PHE A 14 14.00 1.48 19.28
C PHE A 14 13.22 2.14 20.41
N GLN A 15 13.92 2.63 21.44
CA GLN A 15 13.26 3.26 22.59
C GLN A 15 12.85 4.70 22.31
N GLU A 16 13.54 5.36 21.36
CA GLU A 16 13.32 6.74 20.97
C GLU A 16 12.92 6.82 19.48
N GLU A 17 12.21 7.89 19.12
CA GLU A 17 11.89 8.18 17.74
C GLU A 17 13.19 8.45 16.94
N ILE A 18 13.31 7.82 15.75
CA ILE A 18 14.42 8.08 14.84
C ILE A 18 14.27 9.47 14.24
N SER A 19 15.07 10.41 14.71
CA SER A 19 14.98 11.83 14.37
C SER A 19 16.17 12.39 13.58
N THR A 20 17.27 11.61 13.47
CA THR A 20 18.48 11.99 12.73
C THR A 20 18.85 10.92 11.70
N GLU A 21 19.56 11.34 10.66
CA GLU A 21 20.06 10.44 9.62
C GLU A 21 20.98 9.35 10.19
N GLU A 22 21.82 9.67 11.16
CA GLU A 22 22.74 8.69 11.76
C GLU A 22 21.97 7.64 12.58
N GLN A 23 20.96 8.05 13.36
CA GLN A 23 20.08 7.10 14.04
C GLN A 23 19.38 6.15 13.04
N ALA A 24 18.99 6.66 11.86
CA ALA A 24 18.39 5.83 10.83
C ALA A 24 19.38 4.79 10.30
N ARG A 25 20.63 5.18 10.00
CA ARG A 25 21.70 4.25 9.57
C ARG A 25 22.03 3.22 10.64
N GLU A 26 22.21 3.65 11.89
CA GLU A 26 22.48 2.78 13.02
C GLU A 26 21.37 1.75 13.23
N TRP A 27 20.12 2.17 13.11
CA TRP A 27 18.96 1.28 13.23
C TRP A 27 18.96 0.20 12.14
N VAL A 28 19.27 0.58 10.89
CA VAL A 28 19.37 -0.37 9.77
C VAL A 28 20.50 -1.37 10.00
N ARG A 29 21.72 -0.91 10.37
CA ARG A 29 22.87 -1.78 10.70
C ARG A 29 22.54 -2.74 11.83
N TYR A 30 21.87 -2.27 12.88
CA TYR A 30 21.48 -3.09 14.01
C TYR A 30 20.56 -4.26 13.59
N ASN A 31 19.54 -3.99 12.78
CA ASN A 31 18.62 -5.03 12.32
C ASN A 31 19.27 -5.98 11.29
N ALA A 32 20.11 -5.48 10.41
CA ALA A 32 20.92 -6.31 9.51
C ALA A 32 21.79 -7.29 10.29
N ASN A 33 22.49 -6.82 11.35
CA ASN A 33 23.31 -7.67 12.22
C ASN A 33 22.50 -8.72 13.00
N LYS A 34 21.19 -8.50 13.18
CA LYS A 34 20.26 -9.48 13.77
C LYS A 34 19.70 -10.48 12.75
N GLY A 35 20.04 -10.34 11.49
CA GLY A 35 19.63 -11.26 10.43
C GLY A 35 18.34 -10.85 9.71
N ALA A 36 17.94 -9.57 9.74
CA ALA A 36 16.88 -9.09 8.88
C ALA A 36 17.32 -9.16 7.42
N ASP A 37 16.44 -9.66 6.54
CA ASP A 37 16.65 -9.68 5.08
C ASP A 37 16.22 -8.37 4.43
N GLY A 38 15.44 -7.56 5.11
CA GLY A 38 14.93 -6.29 4.60
C GLY A 38 14.26 -5.42 5.65
N ILE A 39 13.89 -4.22 5.22
CA ILE A 39 13.22 -3.21 6.06
C ILE A 39 11.87 -2.85 5.45
N LYS A 40 10.83 -2.87 6.30
CA LYS A 40 9.47 -2.39 5.97
C LYS A 40 9.28 -0.97 6.46
N PHE A 41 8.98 -0.06 5.55
CA PHE A 41 8.72 1.36 5.85
C PHE A 41 7.21 1.67 5.83
N PHE A 42 6.78 2.64 6.65
CA PHE A 42 5.45 3.25 6.61
C PHE A 42 5.51 4.75 6.29
N GLY A 43 6.68 5.32 6.30
CA GLY A 43 7.00 6.72 6.05
C GLY A 43 7.81 7.32 7.19
N ALA A 44 8.62 8.30 6.83
CA ALA A 44 9.37 9.16 7.73
C ALA A 44 9.65 10.48 7.00
N ARG A 45 10.38 11.39 7.63
CA ARG A 45 10.89 12.58 6.94
C ARG A 45 11.78 12.15 5.76
N PRO A 46 11.77 12.88 4.64
CA PRO A 46 12.55 12.51 3.44
C PRO A 46 14.05 12.30 3.70
N ASP A 47 14.68 13.12 4.52
CA ASP A 47 16.10 13.00 4.91
C ASP A 47 16.37 11.68 5.66
N ILE A 48 15.50 11.32 6.58
CA ILE A 48 15.56 10.06 7.33
C ILE A 48 15.36 8.85 6.39
N MET A 49 14.38 8.93 5.48
CA MET A 49 14.13 7.89 4.49
C MET A 49 15.34 7.67 3.58
N ILE A 50 15.92 8.74 3.05
CA ILE A 50 17.12 8.68 2.20
C ILE A 50 18.27 8.02 2.95
N ALA A 51 18.52 8.43 4.19
CA ALA A 51 19.59 7.86 5.01
C ALA A 51 19.40 6.36 5.28
N ALA A 52 18.19 5.96 5.63
CA ALA A 52 17.86 4.56 5.87
C ALA A 52 17.96 3.71 4.60
N LEU A 53 17.41 4.17 3.47
CA LEU A 53 17.45 3.46 2.19
C LEU A 53 18.88 3.34 1.65
N ASN A 54 19.69 4.38 1.77
CA ASN A 54 21.11 4.33 1.37
C ASN A 54 21.86 3.27 2.16
N GLU A 55 21.69 3.22 3.48
CA GLU A 55 22.35 2.22 4.33
C GLU A 55 21.82 0.81 4.02
N ASN A 56 20.51 0.68 3.83
CA ASN A 56 19.85 -0.57 3.46
C ASN A 56 20.44 -1.13 2.15
N ASN A 57 20.59 -0.29 1.14
CA ASN A 57 21.18 -0.66 -0.15
C ASN A 57 22.67 -1.02 -0.05
N LEU A 58 23.45 -0.29 0.76
CA LEU A 58 24.87 -0.62 1.02
C LEU A 58 25.03 -2.00 1.66
N LEU A 59 24.07 -2.42 2.47
CA LEU A 59 24.07 -3.73 3.12
C LEU A 59 23.40 -4.83 2.27
N GLY A 60 22.90 -4.50 1.08
CA GLY A 60 22.26 -5.45 0.18
C GLY A 60 20.91 -5.98 0.69
N LEU A 61 20.23 -5.24 1.55
CA LEU A 61 18.93 -5.62 2.10
C LEU A 61 17.79 -5.24 1.15
N GLY A 62 16.69 -6.00 1.18
CA GLY A 62 15.44 -5.61 0.53
C GLY A 62 14.76 -4.44 1.27
N SER A 63 13.89 -3.72 0.59
CA SER A 63 13.07 -2.68 1.20
C SER A 63 11.67 -2.67 0.62
N ALA A 64 10.68 -2.49 1.50
CA ALA A 64 9.27 -2.45 1.13
C ALA A 64 8.58 -1.28 1.84
N MET A 65 7.60 -0.67 1.23
CA MET A 65 6.90 0.48 1.83
C MET A 65 5.41 0.47 1.60
N HIS A 66 4.65 0.58 2.70
CA HIS A 66 3.30 1.11 2.68
C HIS A 66 3.41 2.64 2.77
N HIS A 67 3.16 3.36 1.68
CA HIS A 67 3.17 4.81 1.70
C HIS A 67 1.98 5.34 2.51
N ALA A 68 2.24 5.89 3.70
CA ALA A 68 1.18 6.44 4.51
C ALA A 68 0.58 7.69 3.85
N GLN A 69 -0.74 7.76 3.78
CA GLN A 69 -1.48 8.84 3.11
C GLN A 69 -1.08 10.27 3.56
N LEU A 70 -0.64 10.44 4.82
CA LEU A 70 -0.18 11.74 5.32
C LEU A 70 1.19 12.17 4.76
N ASN A 71 1.97 11.23 4.24
CA ASN A 71 3.34 11.46 3.81
C ASN A 71 3.51 11.58 2.30
N VAL A 72 2.53 11.11 1.51
CA VAL A 72 2.65 11.02 0.04
C VAL A 72 2.82 12.36 -0.67
N ALA A 73 2.38 13.47 -0.06
CA ALA A 73 2.62 14.81 -0.56
C ALA A 73 4.08 15.26 -0.49
N LYS A 74 4.84 14.69 0.44
CA LYS A 74 6.26 14.99 0.65
C LYS A 74 7.17 13.94 0.03
N TRP A 75 6.64 12.73 -0.18
CA TRP A 75 7.40 11.56 -0.57
C TRP A 75 6.47 10.54 -1.22
N ASN A 76 6.35 10.58 -2.53
CA ASN A 76 5.54 9.64 -3.31
C ASN A 76 6.38 8.43 -3.78
N VAL A 77 5.78 7.55 -4.59
CA VAL A 77 6.45 6.33 -5.06
C VAL A 77 7.71 6.61 -5.89
N LEU A 78 7.70 7.66 -6.73
CA LEU A 78 8.89 8.01 -7.53
C LEU A 78 10.04 8.49 -6.66
N ASP A 79 9.76 9.30 -5.63
CA ASP A 79 10.78 9.76 -4.69
C ASP A 79 11.41 8.56 -3.96
N SER A 80 10.57 7.61 -3.53
CA SER A 80 11.01 6.39 -2.87
C SER A 80 11.86 5.50 -3.80
N ALA A 81 11.39 5.26 -5.02
CA ALA A 81 12.09 4.45 -6.01
C ALA A 81 13.44 5.06 -6.39
N ARG A 82 13.50 6.38 -6.62
CA ARG A 82 14.75 7.11 -6.89
C ARG A 82 15.76 7.04 -5.74
N ALA A 83 15.24 6.97 -4.50
CA ALA A 83 16.08 6.78 -3.31
C ALA A 83 16.50 5.32 -3.08
N GLY A 84 16.08 4.39 -3.93
CA GLY A 84 16.47 2.99 -3.91
C GLY A 84 15.55 2.09 -3.09
N LEU A 85 14.31 2.49 -2.82
CA LEU A 85 13.28 1.58 -2.35
C LEU A 85 13.04 0.49 -3.39
N THR A 86 12.94 -0.78 -2.97
CA THR A 86 12.83 -1.91 -3.92
C THR A 86 11.39 -2.31 -4.25
N SER A 87 10.46 -2.10 -3.32
CA SER A 87 9.05 -2.42 -3.55
C SER A 87 8.08 -1.52 -2.78
N MET A 88 6.87 -1.42 -3.31
CA MET A 88 5.74 -0.85 -2.58
C MET A 88 4.61 -1.86 -2.42
N GLU A 89 3.88 -1.75 -1.33
CA GLU A 89 2.62 -2.44 -1.13
C GLU A 89 1.44 -1.51 -1.37
N HIS A 90 0.31 -2.09 -1.76
CA HIS A 90 -0.92 -1.38 -2.03
C HIS A 90 -0.76 -0.36 -3.16
N TRP A 91 -1.08 0.92 -2.93
CA TRP A 91 -1.21 1.89 -4.00
C TRP A 91 -0.97 3.36 -3.61
N TYR A 92 -1.02 3.73 -2.32
CA TYR A 92 -0.79 5.12 -1.93
C TYR A 92 0.63 5.57 -2.33
N GLY A 93 0.73 6.78 -2.84
CA GLY A 93 1.97 7.31 -3.42
C GLY A 93 2.10 7.07 -4.92
N LEU A 94 1.37 6.10 -5.48
CA LEU A 94 1.37 5.83 -6.91
C LEU A 94 0.44 6.77 -7.68
N PRO A 95 -0.85 6.96 -7.32
CA PRO A 95 -1.68 7.99 -7.96
C PRO A 95 -1.15 9.40 -7.75
N GLU A 96 -0.53 9.69 -6.59
CA GLU A 96 0.06 11.00 -6.32
C GLU A 96 1.25 11.30 -7.25
N ALA A 97 2.04 10.29 -7.62
CA ALA A 97 3.07 10.44 -8.64
C ALA A 97 2.48 10.68 -10.04
N LEU A 98 1.23 10.33 -10.26
CA LEU A 98 0.51 10.52 -11.52
C LEU A 98 -0.30 11.83 -11.58
N PHE A 99 -0.25 12.68 -10.57
CA PHE A 99 -0.90 14.00 -10.65
C PHE A 99 -0.15 14.93 -11.61
N ASN A 100 -0.88 15.68 -12.43
CA ASN A 100 -0.30 16.60 -13.41
C ASN A 100 0.02 17.99 -12.82
N ASP A 101 -0.84 18.47 -11.93
CA ASP A 101 -0.88 19.87 -11.50
C ASP A 101 -0.92 20.05 -9.99
N LYS A 102 -0.81 18.98 -9.25
CA LYS A 102 -0.89 18.96 -7.78
C LYS A 102 -0.04 17.84 -7.20
N ILE A 103 0.23 17.91 -5.91
CA ILE A 103 0.97 16.90 -5.14
C ILE A 103 0.12 16.18 -4.10
N VAL A 104 -1.09 16.68 -3.86
CA VAL A 104 -2.05 16.15 -2.89
C VAL A 104 -3.40 16.00 -3.56
N GLN A 105 -4.14 14.94 -3.26
CA GLN A 105 -5.51 14.79 -3.73
C GLN A 105 -6.41 15.95 -3.25
N ASN A 106 -7.49 16.19 -3.97
CA ASN A 106 -8.50 17.14 -3.54
C ASN A 106 -9.31 16.55 -2.38
N PHE A 107 -9.08 17.05 -1.18
CA PHE A 107 -9.87 16.69 -0.02
C PHE A 107 -11.02 17.66 0.19
N PRO A 108 -12.18 17.23 0.71
CA PRO A 108 -13.22 18.15 1.16
C PRO A 108 -12.73 18.97 2.35
N TYR A 109 -13.36 20.13 2.57
CA TYR A 109 -12.93 21.08 3.60
C TYR A 109 -12.94 20.50 5.02
N ASP A 110 -13.88 19.58 5.29
CA ASP A 110 -14.06 18.92 6.58
C ASP A 110 -13.35 17.58 6.69
N PHE A 111 -12.40 17.28 5.80
CA PHE A 111 -11.66 16.03 5.81
C PHE A 111 -11.00 15.77 7.16
N ASN A 112 -11.28 14.61 7.73
CA ASN A 112 -10.70 14.15 8.98
C ASN A 112 -9.97 12.82 8.78
N TYR A 113 -8.66 12.86 8.74
CA TYR A 113 -7.81 11.68 8.57
C TYR A 113 -8.02 10.63 9.67
N SER A 114 -8.31 11.05 10.91
CA SER A 114 -8.54 10.15 12.03
C SER A 114 -9.87 9.41 11.96
N ASN A 115 -10.81 9.88 11.11
CA ASN A 115 -12.03 9.16 10.80
C ASN A 115 -11.76 8.21 9.63
N GLU A 116 -11.59 6.93 9.92
CA GLU A 116 -11.25 5.93 8.88
C GLU A 116 -12.32 5.79 7.80
N GLN A 117 -13.60 5.94 8.14
CA GLN A 117 -14.66 5.89 7.15
C GLN A 117 -14.52 7.02 6.13
N HIS A 118 -14.29 8.24 6.60
CA HIS A 118 -14.05 9.41 5.75
C HIS A 118 -12.72 9.28 4.97
N ARG A 119 -11.68 8.79 5.63
CA ARG A 119 -10.38 8.57 5.00
C ARG A 119 -10.46 7.60 3.82
N PHE A 120 -11.11 6.45 4.00
CA PHE A 120 -11.28 5.46 2.93
C PHE A 120 -12.33 5.85 1.89
N GLU A 121 -13.34 6.64 2.26
CA GLU A 121 -14.25 7.24 1.29
C GLU A 121 -13.49 8.14 0.31
N GLU A 122 -12.65 9.04 0.81
CA GLU A 122 -11.85 9.92 -0.05
C GLU A 122 -10.75 9.16 -0.81
N ALA A 123 -10.20 8.09 -0.25
CA ALA A 123 -9.29 7.20 -0.96
C ALA A 123 -9.94 6.55 -2.20
N GLY A 124 -11.23 6.30 -2.18
CA GLY A 124 -12.00 5.82 -3.34
C GLY A 124 -12.08 6.79 -4.52
N LYS A 125 -11.70 8.06 -4.32
CA LYS A 125 -11.70 9.12 -5.34
C LYS A 125 -10.30 9.46 -5.86
N LEU A 126 -9.26 8.76 -5.40
CA LEU A 126 -7.87 9.15 -5.60
C LEU A 126 -7.39 8.89 -7.03
N TRP A 127 -7.63 7.71 -7.57
CA TRP A 127 -7.19 7.34 -8.91
C TRP A 127 -7.90 8.12 -10.05
N GLU A 128 -9.12 8.61 -9.81
CA GLU A 128 -9.81 9.48 -10.77
C GLU A 128 -9.16 10.87 -10.91
N GLN A 129 -8.26 11.22 -10.00
CA GLN A 129 -7.52 12.48 -10.04
C GLN A 129 -6.13 12.34 -10.67
N ALA A 130 -5.71 11.11 -10.96
CA ALA A 130 -4.45 10.80 -11.63
C ALA A 130 -4.51 11.15 -13.14
N ALA A 131 -3.36 11.19 -13.78
CA ALA A 131 -3.26 11.33 -15.22
C ALA A 131 -4.05 10.22 -15.94
N GLU A 132 -4.70 10.57 -17.03
CA GLU A 132 -5.47 9.63 -17.84
C GLU A 132 -4.60 8.45 -18.32
N PRO A 133 -5.14 7.24 -18.34
CA PRO A 133 -4.46 6.08 -18.90
C PRO A 133 -3.95 6.32 -20.33
N ASN A 134 -2.74 5.91 -20.62
CA ASN A 134 -2.00 6.13 -21.87
C ASN A 134 -1.60 7.59 -22.16
N SER A 135 -1.84 8.54 -21.26
CA SER A 135 -1.28 9.88 -21.40
C SER A 135 0.26 9.85 -21.29
N GLU A 136 0.91 10.93 -21.71
CA GLU A 136 2.37 11.04 -21.62
C GLU A 136 2.85 10.89 -20.17
N HIS A 137 2.21 11.58 -19.22
CA HIS A 137 2.60 11.52 -17.82
C HIS A 137 2.40 10.12 -17.20
N TRP A 138 1.28 9.45 -17.49
CA TRP A 138 1.02 8.06 -17.12
C TRP A 138 2.14 7.13 -17.61
N ASN A 139 2.52 7.28 -18.89
CA ASN A 139 3.57 6.47 -19.48
C ASN A 139 4.96 6.78 -18.91
N ASN A 140 5.27 8.06 -18.63
CA ASN A 140 6.55 8.47 -18.07
C ASN A 140 6.76 7.91 -16.68
N VAL A 141 5.77 8.02 -15.78
CA VAL A 141 5.83 7.44 -14.43
C VAL A 141 6.05 5.92 -14.49
N MET A 142 5.28 5.24 -15.33
CA MET A 142 5.39 3.78 -15.49
C MET A 142 6.77 3.36 -16.01
N ASN A 143 7.27 4.01 -17.05
CA ASN A 143 8.57 3.71 -17.65
C ASN A 143 9.70 4.00 -16.66
N GLU A 144 9.61 5.06 -15.88
CA GLU A 144 10.61 5.38 -14.86
C GLU A 144 10.66 4.31 -13.78
N LEU A 145 9.51 3.90 -13.22
CA LEU A 145 9.47 2.82 -12.22
C LEU A 145 10.04 1.50 -12.77
N ILE A 146 9.75 1.16 -14.03
CA ILE A 146 10.35 -0.02 -14.70
C ILE A 146 11.86 0.14 -14.82
N SER A 147 12.33 1.31 -15.23
CA SER A 147 13.79 1.57 -15.38
C SER A 147 14.55 1.49 -14.06
N LEU A 148 13.90 1.75 -12.95
CA LEU A 148 14.43 1.63 -11.59
C LEU A 148 14.30 0.21 -11.01
N ASP A 149 13.86 -0.77 -11.80
CA ASP A 149 13.62 -2.17 -11.38
C ASP A 149 12.67 -2.26 -10.17
N PHE A 150 11.72 -1.35 -10.07
CA PHE A 150 10.81 -1.24 -8.93
C PHE A 150 9.76 -2.36 -8.95
N THR A 151 9.35 -2.83 -7.78
CA THR A 151 8.36 -3.90 -7.65
C THR A 151 7.05 -3.36 -7.09
N LEU A 152 5.93 -3.73 -7.72
CA LEU A 152 4.60 -3.50 -7.18
C LEU A 152 4.06 -4.76 -6.51
N ASP A 153 3.62 -4.65 -5.27
CA ASP A 153 2.85 -5.66 -4.54
C ASP A 153 1.46 -5.09 -4.26
N PRO A 154 0.50 -5.22 -5.17
CA PRO A 154 -0.73 -4.44 -5.10
C PRO A 154 -1.65 -4.85 -3.95
N THR A 155 -1.69 -6.13 -3.54
CA THR A 155 -2.65 -6.60 -2.54
C THR A 155 -4.09 -6.19 -2.86
N PHE A 156 -4.53 -6.40 -4.10
CA PHE A 156 -5.86 -6.04 -4.57
C PHE A 156 -6.98 -6.57 -3.70
N ASN A 157 -6.80 -7.79 -3.18
CA ASN A 157 -7.78 -8.47 -2.37
C ASN A 157 -8.17 -7.67 -1.13
N ILE A 158 -7.24 -6.97 -0.47
CA ILE A 158 -7.53 -6.24 0.78
C ILE A 158 -8.53 -5.08 0.56
N TYR A 159 -8.56 -4.51 -0.65
CA TYR A 159 -9.48 -3.44 -1.02
C TYR A 159 -10.69 -3.93 -1.83
N GLU A 160 -10.80 -5.24 -2.09
CA GLU A 160 -11.93 -5.78 -2.83
C GLU A 160 -13.27 -5.51 -2.15
N ALA A 161 -13.32 -5.54 -0.82
CA ALA A 161 -14.52 -5.21 -0.05
C ALA A 161 -15.00 -3.76 -0.26
N SER A 162 -14.08 -2.83 -0.52
CA SER A 162 -14.44 -1.44 -0.83
C SER A 162 -15.13 -1.33 -2.19
N ARG A 163 -14.77 -2.18 -3.14
CA ARG A 163 -15.38 -2.27 -4.48
C ARG A 163 -16.68 -3.09 -4.46
N ASP A 164 -16.69 -4.19 -3.74
CA ASP A 164 -17.78 -5.17 -3.72
C ASP A 164 -17.90 -5.83 -2.33
N LEU A 165 -18.48 -5.10 -1.40
CA LEU A 165 -18.66 -5.54 -0.02
C LEU A 165 -19.48 -6.84 0.08
N GLN A 166 -20.52 -6.99 -0.74
CA GLN A 166 -21.38 -8.16 -0.67
C GLN A 166 -20.67 -9.44 -1.10
N ARG A 167 -19.80 -9.34 -2.10
CA ARG A 167 -18.97 -10.47 -2.52
C ARG A 167 -17.98 -10.87 -1.44
N ALA A 168 -17.26 -9.91 -0.87
CA ALA A 168 -16.31 -10.16 0.20
C ALA A 168 -16.95 -10.81 1.42
N ARG A 169 -18.12 -10.31 1.85
CA ARG A 169 -18.88 -10.85 2.99
C ARG A 169 -19.48 -12.24 2.77
N ARG A 170 -19.76 -12.62 1.52
CA ARG A 170 -20.43 -13.87 1.17
C ARG A 170 -19.46 -14.90 0.57
N ALA A 171 -18.16 -14.69 0.70
CA ALA A 171 -17.20 -15.66 0.26
C ALA A 171 -17.42 -17.00 1.01
N GLU A 172 -17.41 -18.09 0.25
CA GLU A 172 -17.80 -19.44 0.73
C GLU A 172 -16.99 -19.94 1.93
N TRP A 173 -15.74 -19.47 2.05
CA TRP A 173 -14.85 -19.87 3.16
C TRP A 173 -15.23 -19.28 4.53
N HIS A 174 -16.14 -18.30 4.60
CA HIS A 174 -16.45 -17.68 5.89
C HIS A 174 -17.24 -18.59 6.82
N GLU A 175 -18.08 -19.45 6.29
CA GLU A 175 -18.90 -20.37 7.12
C GLU A 175 -18.03 -21.39 7.86
N GLU A 176 -16.99 -21.91 7.23
CA GLU A 176 -16.20 -23.01 7.77
C GLU A 176 -14.88 -22.59 8.41
N TYR A 177 -14.24 -21.52 7.90
CA TYR A 177 -12.84 -21.22 8.24
C TYR A 177 -12.64 -19.89 8.97
N THR A 178 -13.64 -19.01 9.00
CA THR A 178 -13.48 -17.74 9.71
C THR A 178 -13.84 -17.87 11.18
N LEU A 179 -12.89 -17.59 12.06
CA LEU A 179 -13.14 -17.58 13.50
C LEU A 179 -14.27 -16.59 13.85
N PRO A 180 -15.18 -16.91 14.79
CA PRO A 180 -16.27 -16.00 15.18
C PRO A 180 -15.79 -14.60 15.60
N SER A 181 -14.69 -14.50 16.34
CA SER A 181 -14.11 -13.22 16.74
C SER A 181 -13.58 -12.39 15.57
N LEU A 182 -13.01 -13.06 14.56
CA LEU A 182 -12.54 -12.42 13.35
C LEU A 182 -13.73 -11.97 12.49
N TRP A 183 -14.78 -12.78 12.41
CA TRP A 183 -16.01 -12.43 11.72
C TRP A 183 -16.69 -11.20 12.36
N GLU A 184 -16.74 -11.13 13.69
CA GLU A 184 -17.24 -9.96 14.42
C GLU A 184 -16.41 -8.71 14.13
N PHE A 185 -15.08 -8.84 14.10
CA PHE A 185 -14.15 -7.74 13.75
C PHE A 185 -14.40 -7.18 12.35
N TYR A 186 -14.83 -8.01 11.40
CA TYR A 186 -15.14 -7.59 10.03
C TYR A 186 -16.49 -6.86 9.90
N GLN A 187 -17.37 -6.93 10.90
CA GLN A 187 -18.68 -6.31 10.75
C GLN A 187 -18.59 -4.77 10.76
N PRO A 188 -19.42 -4.07 9.95
CA PRO A 188 -19.41 -2.62 9.89
C PRO A 188 -19.58 -1.99 11.28
N SER A 189 -18.65 -1.14 11.65
CA SER A 189 -18.59 -0.47 12.95
C SER A 189 -18.08 0.95 12.78
N ARG A 190 -18.50 1.84 13.65
CA ARG A 190 -18.10 3.26 13.63
C ARG A 190 -16.60 3.47 13.92
N ILE A 191 -15.98 2.53 14.61
CA ILE A 191 -14.63 2.67 15.17
C ILE A 191 -13.70 1.51 14.82
N SER A 192 -14.18 0.49 14.13
CA SER A 192 -13.35 -0.68 13.81
C SER A 192 -12.54 -0.45 12.55
N HIS A 193 -11.22 -0.64 12.63
CA HIS A 193 -10.32 -0.67 11.49
C HIS A 193 -10.63 -1.82 10.51
N GLY A 194 -11.23 -2.89 10.96
CA GLY A 194 -11.67 -4.02 10.13
C GLY A 194 -12.91 -3.75 9.29
N SER A 195 -13.56 -2.60 9.44
CA SER A 195 -14.85 -2.34 8.79
C SER A 195 -15.20 -0.85 8.73
N TYR A 196 -14.67 -0.15 7.78
CA TYR A 196 -14.86 1.30 7.61
C TYR A 196 -16.07 1.71 6.75
N TRP A 197 -16.98 0.77 6.44
CA TRP A 197 -18.15 1.00 5.57
C TRP A 197 -19.43 1.42 6.30
N HIS A 198 -19.37 1.70 7.58
CA HIS A 198 -20.58 1.87 8.40
C HIS A 198 -21.56 2.91 7.84
N PHE A 199 -21.04 4.00 7.28
CA PHE A 199 -21.84 5.09 6.70
C PHE A 199 -21.89 5.08 5.18
N TRP A 200 -21.27 4.08 4.53
CA TRP A 200 -21.20 4.07 3.09
C TRP A 200 -22.51 3.69 2.41
N GLY A 201 -22.74 4.29 1.25
CA GLY A 201 -23.84 4.01 0.35
C GLY A 201 -23.36 3.77 -1.08
N THR A 202 -24.27 3.91 -2.03
CA THR A 202 -24.01 3.66 -3.45
C THR A 202 -22.92 4.58 -4.02
N GLU A 203 -22.84 5.81 -3.54
CA GLU A 203 -21.85 6.78 -4.03
C GLU A 203 -20.42 6.27 -3.77
N GLN A 204 -20.12 5.85 -2.55
CA GLN A 204 -18.82 5.33 -2.16
C GLN A 204 -18.48 4.03 -2.92
N GLU A 205 -19.46 3.14 -3.06
CA GLU A 205 -19.27 1.89 -3.81
C GLU A 205 -18.95 2.17 -5.30
N VAL A 206 -19.63 3.09 -5.93
CA VAL A 206 -19.39 3.47 -7.34
C VAL A 206 -18.02 4.12 -7.49
N ALA A 207 -17.64 5.03 -6.58
CA ALA A 207 -16.31 5.65 -6.58
C ALA A 207 -15.21 4.58 -6.46
N TRP A 208 -15.35 3.65 -5.52
CA TRP A 208 -14.39 2.56 -5.35
C TRP A 208 -14.32 1.59 -6.54
N LYS A 209 -15.41 1.32 -7.21
CA LYS A 209 -15.39 0.51 -8.45
C LYS A 209 -14.55 1.17 -9.54
N ARG A 210 -14.69 2.49 -9.72
CA ARG A 210 -13.88 3.25 -10.70
C ARG A 210 -12.42 3.31 -10.29
N ASN A 211 -12.16 3.67 -9.04
CA ASN A 211 -10.84 3.74 -8.44
C ASN A 211 -10.08 2.41 -8.61
N PHE A 212 -10.71 1.32 -8.23
CA PHE A 212 -10.14 -0.02 -8.31
C PHE A 212 -9.84 -0.45 -9.75
N ASN A 213 -10.70 -0.09 -10.68
CA ASN A 213 -10.53 -0.41 -12.09
C ASN A 213 -9.32 0.33 -12.72
N LEU A 214 -9.12 1.60 -12.39
CA LEU A 214 -7.96 2.38 -12.82
C LEU A 214 -6.67 1.80 -12.23
N TRP A 215 -6.68 1.45 -10.96
CA TRP A 215 -5.55 0.83 -10.30
C TRP A 215 -5.17 -0.53 -10.93
N MET A 216 -6.14 -1.42 -11.13
CA MET A 216 -5.90 -2.69 -11.84
C MET A 216 -5.36 -2.46 -13.24
N LYS A 217 -5.86 -1.46 -13.95
CA LYS A 217 -5.36 -1.11 -15.28
C LYS A 217 -3.90 -0.70 -15.25
N PHE A 218 -3.49 0.15 -14.30
CA PHE A 218 -2.09 0.54 -14.15
C PHE A 218 -1.19 -0.67 -13.89
N VAL A 219 -1.54 -1.53 -12.93
CA VAL A 219 -0.74 -2.69 -12.56
C VAL A 219 -0.64 -3.69 -13.73
N ASN A 220 -1.75 -3.91 -14.45
CA ASN A 220 -1.74 -4.80 -15.63
C ASN A 220 -0.85 -4.24 -16.76
N GLU A 221 -0.92 -2.95 -17.04
CA GLU A 221 -0.03 -2.32 -18.03
C GLU A 221 1.43 -2.39 -17.59
N TYR A 222 1.71 -2.12 -16.32
CA TYR A 222 3.05 -2.21 -15.71
C TYR A 222 3.65 -3.61 -15.93
N LYS A 223 2.91 -4.65 -15.55
CA LYS A 223 3.29 -6.04 -15.75
C LYS A 223 3.55 -6.36 -17.22
N ASN A 224 2.66 -5.95 -18.12
CA ASN A 224 2.76 -6.24 -19.55
C ASN A 224 3.95 -5.52 -20.23
N ARG A 225 4.42 -4.44 -19.66
CA ARG A 225 5.64 -3.71 -20.11
C ARG A 225 6.94 -4.25 -19.50
N GLY A 226 6.86 -5.33 -18.72
CA GLY A 226 8.01 -5.97 -18.07
C GLY A 226 8.31 -5.48 -16.65
N GLY A 227 7.46 -4.66 -16.06
CA GLY A 227 7.53 -4.30 -14.65
C GLY A 227 7.26 -5.50 -13.74
N ARG A 228 7.95 -5.57 -12.61
CA ARG A 228 7.80 -6.67 -11.66
C ARG A 228 6.58 -6.46 -10.77
N VAL A 229 5.72 -7.49 -10.72
CA VAL A 229 4.56 -7.53 -9.82
C VAL A 229 4.66 -8.78 -8.95
N THR A 230 4.45 -8.65 -7.66
CA THR A 230 4.43 -9.75 -6.69
C THR A 230 3.02 -9.97 -6.14
N VAL A 231 2.85 -11.06 -5.40
CA VAL A 231 1.56 -11.50 -4.88
C VAL A 231 1.60 -11.43 -3.36
N GLY A 232 1.05 -10.36 -2.82
CA GLY A 232 0.82 -10.17 -1.39
C GLY A 232 -0.68 -10.22 -1.06
N SER A 233 -1.05 -10.63 0.13
CA SER A 233 -2.45 -10.74 0.52
C SER A 233 -2.89 -9.77 1.59
N ASP A 234 -1.99 -9.31 2.45
CA ASP A 234 -2.31 -8.46 3.62
C ASP A 234 -3.51 -8.97 4.43
N SER A 235 -3.60 -10.30 4.58
CA SER A 235 -4.77 -11.00 5.11
C SER A 235 -4.99 -10.81 6.61
N GLY A 236 -6.21 -11.14 7.09
CA GLY A 236 -6.62 -10.98 8.50
C GLY A 236 -7.40 -9.69 8.73
N PHE A 237 -7.77 -9.00 7.67
CA PHE A 237 -8.37 -7.68 7.66
C PHE A 237 -9.41 -7.59 6.52
N ILE A 238 -10.47 -6.80 6.68
CA ILE A 238 -11.46 -6.48 5.61
C ILE A 238 -12.00 -7.72 4.86
N PHE A 239 -12.53 -8.70 5.58
CA PHE A 239 -13.05 -9.95 5.03
C PHE A 239 -12.02 -10.82 4.29
N GLN A 240 -10.71 -10.57 4.44
CA GLN A 240 -9.67 -11.37 3.82
C GLN A 240 -9.10 -12.40 4.81
N LEU A 241 -9.28 -13.68 4.48
CA LEU A 241 -8.83 -14.79 5.32
C LEU A 241 -7.50 -15.36 4.81
N TYR A 242 -6.63 -15.69 5.75
CA TYR A 242 -5.32 -16.31 5.46
C TYR A 242 -5.46 -17.55 4.57
N GLY A 243 -4.59 -17.67 3.59
CA GLY A 243 -4.60 -18.73 2.58
C GLY A 243 -5.56 -18.42 1.42
N PHE A 244 -6.84 -18.20 1.69
CA PHE A 244 -7.84 -17.89 0.66
C PHE A 244 -7.56 -16.55 -0.04
N ALA A 245 -7.19 -15.53 0.69
CA ALA A 245 -6.85 -14.23 0.14
C ALA A 245 -5.65 -14.28 -0.83
N TYR A 246 -4.68 -15.17 -0.60
CA TYR A 246 -3.57 -15.36 -1.53
C TYR A 246 -4.04 -15.88 -2.90
N ILE A 247 -4.92 -16.87 -2.90
CA ILE A 247 -5.52 -17.38 -4.14
C ILE A 247 -6.36 -16.30 -4.81
N ARG A 248 -7.11 -15.53 -4.00
CA ARG A 248 -7.91 -14.42 -4.54
C ARG A 248 -7.05 -13.33 -5.18
N GLU A 249 -5.90 -13.02 -4.62
CA GLU A 249 -4.95 -12.08 -5.23
C GLU A 249 -4.44 -12.57 -6.59
N LEU A 250 -4.11 -13.85 -6.70
CA LEU A 250 -3.72 -14.45 -7.99
C LEU A 250 -4.82 -14.36 -9.07
N GLU A 251 -6.09 -14.43 -8.67
CA GLU A 251 -7.23 -14.28 -9.59
C GLU A 251 -7.43 -12.80 -10.03
N LEU A 252 -6.98 -11.84 -9.21
CA LEU A 252 -7.12 -10.41 -9.49
C LEU A 252 -5.97 -9.85 -10.34
N LEU A 253 -4.81 -10.52 -10.36
CA LEU A 253 -3.61 -10.18 -11.15
C LEU A 253 -3.64 -10.77 -12.56
#